data_ecbe3d218d4eaf86e3e4a54226f0e3b4
#
_entry.id   ecbe3d218d4eaf86e3e4a54226f0e3b4
#
_cell.length_a   1.000
_cell.length_b   1.000
_cell.length_c   1.000
_cell.angle_alpha   90.00
_cell.angle_beta   90.00
_cell.angle_gamma   90.00
#
_symmetry.space_group_name_H-M   'P 1'
#
loop_
_entity.id
_entity.type
_entity.pdbx_description
1 polymer ?
#
loop_
_entity_poly.entity_id
_entity_poly.type
_entity_poly.pdbx_seq_one_letter_code
_entity_poly.pdbx_strand_id
1 'polypeptide(L)'
;MQEYLKKVVSRQDLTAEEASHAMTAIMTGEAGEISTAALLTALAMKGETPVEIEAFARSMRKAAVAWTGRSEDAILDTCGTGGDRSNTINLSTLSALVLASAGLKVAKHGNRAVSSSTGSADLLEALGISLGVQSPEVLDQCLNQTKIAFLFAQAWHPAMKHAGPVRRALGFRTVFNLLGPLTNPAPVTHQLVGVFDARFLEPVAATLLHLGRKAAYVVHAENGLDEISPAGGTRYFRVQDGKVESGTWKPEDFGFSSFPLSAIVAKDKAASVDRARAIVSGQGTQEENAAISMNAAPLYAAVRGVDLKTAAGACEQLL
;
A
#
# COMPACT_ATOMS: atom_id res chain seq x y z
N MET A 1 14.23 24.49 7.55
CA MET A 1 13.03 24.00 8.26
C MET A 1 12.10 25.11 8.72
N GLN A 2 12.57 26.15 9.45
CA GLN A 2 11.68 27.20 9.96
C GLN A 2 10.91 27.98 8.90
N GLU A 3 11.48 28.23 7.72
CA GLU A 3 10.81 28.89 6.61
C GLU A 3 9.66 28.04 6.06
N TYR A 4 9.88 26.75 5.88
CA TYR A 4 8.87 25.81 5.42
C TYR A 4 7.72 25.72 6.43
N LEU A 5 8.03 25.66 7.72
CA LEU A 5 7.02 25.65 8.77
C LEU A 5 6.17 26.92 8.75
N LYS A 6 6.79 28.13 8.67
CA LYS A 6 6.04 29.40 8.57
C LYS A 6 5.08 29.42 7.39
N LYS A 7 5.53 28.90 6.23
CA LYS A 7 4.75 28.82 5.01
C LYS A 7 3.53 27.92 5.19
N VAL A 8 3.72 26.69 5.71
CA VAL A 8 2.65 25.72 5.92
C VAL A 8 1.65 26.19 6.98
N VAL A 9 2.11 26.79 8.08
CA VAL A 9 1.25 27.40 9.13
C VAL A 9 0.38 28.54 8.55
N SER A 10 0.90 29.28 7.56
CA SER A 10 0.12 30.29 6.83
C SER A 10 -0.76 29.69 5.72
N ARG A 11 -0.98 28.37 5.70
CA ARG A 11 -1.77 27.62 4.72
C ARG A 11 -1.26 27.73 3.28
N GLN A 12 0.02 28.03 3.11
CA GLN A 12 0.68 28.05 1.79
C GLN A 12 1.29 26.66 1.50
N ASP A 13 1.24 26.26 0.24
CA ASP A 13 1.81 25.02 -0.20
C ASP A 13 3.33 25.12 -0.34
N LEU A 14 4.02 24.02 -0.05
CA LEU A 14 5.43 23.89 -0.35
C LEU A 14 5.63 23.61 -1.83
N THR A 15 6.65 24.20 -2.42
CA THR A 15 7.14 23.75 -3.73
C THR A 15 7.73 22.34 -3.62
N ALA A 16 7.91 21.66 -4.74
CA ALA A 16 8.54 20.33 -4.76
C ALA A 16 9.94 20.34 -4.14
N GLU A 17 10.71 21.40 -4.36
CA GLU A 17 12.05 21.57 -3.80
C GLU A 17 12.00 21.76 -2.28
N GLU A 18 11.14 22.66 -1.80
CA GLU A 18 10.95 22.92 -0.36
C GLU A 18 10.49 21.66 0.38
N ALA A 19 9.50 20.94 -0.17
CA ALA A 19 9.01 19.67 0.37
C ALA A 19 10.13 18.61 0.40
N SER A 20 10.92 18.51 -0.67
CA SER A 20 12.05 17.58 -0.74
C SER A 20 13.10 17.90 0.32
N HIS A 21 13.47 19.17 0.49
CA HIS A 21 14.42 19.60 1.52
C HIS A 21 13.87 19.34 2.94
N ALA A 22 12.60 19.64 3.18
CA ALA A 22 11.96 19.38 4.47
C ALA A 22 11.99 17.88 4.84
N MET A 23 11.60 17.01 3.89
CA MET A 23 11.63 15.56 4.13
C MET A 23 13.07 15.05 4.30
N THR A 24 14.02 15.53 3.52
CA THR A 24 15.43 15.17 3.67
C THR A 24 15.95 15.53 5.07
N ALA A 25 15.66 16.74 5.56
CA ALA A 25 16.04 17.16 6.91
C ALA A 25 15.39 16.28 8.02
N ILE A 26 14.16 15.79 7.79
CA ILE A 26 13.52 14.83 8.70
C ILE A 26 14.26 13.48 8.64
N MET A 27 14.54 12.97 7.44
CA MET A 27 15.16 11.64 7.25
C MET A 27 16.61 11.61 7.75
N THR A 28 17.35 12.73 7.72
CA THR A 28 18.69 12.84 8.29
C THR A 28 18.72 13.12 9.80
N GLY A 29 17.58 13.52 10.38
CA GLY A 29 17.46 13.94 11.78
C GLY A 29 17.83 15.41 12.03
N GLU A 30 18.26 16.16 11.01
CA GLU A 30 18.64 17.58 11.12
C GLU A 30 17.45 18.49 11.52
N ALA A 31 16.24 18.09 11.17
CA ALA A 31 15.03 18.84 11.52
C ALA A 31 14.78 18.91 13.04
N GLY A 32 15.21 17.89 13.78
CA GLY A 32 14.87 17.69 15.18
C GLY A 32 13.38 17.35 15.41
N GLU A 33 13.07 16.78 16.55
CA GLU A 33 11.72 16.25 16.84
C GLU A 33 10.66 17.35 16.88
N ILE A 34 10.96 18.51 17.51
CA ILE A 34 10.02 19.61 17.67
C ILE A 34 9.59 20.20 16.31
N SER A 35 10.56 20.48 15.44
CA SER A 35 10.27 21.05 14.12
C SER A 35 9.56 20.01 13.22
N THR A 36 9.92 18.74 13.35
CA THR A 36 9.23 17.64 12.65
C THR A 36 7.78 17.52 13.10
N ALA A 37 7.52 17.53 14.41
CA ALA A 37 6.15 17.47 14.94
C ALA A 37 5.31 18.66 14.47
N ALA A 38 5.86 19.87 14.55
CA ALA A 38 5.19 21.08 14.11
C ALA A 38 4.85 21.06 12.62
N LEU A 39 5.80 20.64 11.76
CA LEU A 39 5.57 20.55 10.32
C LEU A 39 4.53 19.50 9.96
N LEU A 40 4.62 18.30 10.54
CA LEU A 40 3.65 17.23 10.29
C LEU A 40 2.23 17.62 10.73
N THR A 41 2.11 18.32 11.86
CA THR A 41 0.82 18.84 12.35
C THR A 41 0.28 19.92 11.42
N ALA A 42 1.10 20.87 11.01
CA ALA A 42 0.70 21.95 10.12
C ALA A 42 0.27 21.43 8.74
N LEU A 43 1.00 20.44 8.18
CA LEU A 43 0.63 19.76 6.92
C LEU A 43 -0.72 19.04 7.06
N ALA A 44 -0.92 18.29 8.14
CA ALA A 44 -2.20 17.59 8.38
C ALA A 44 -3.38 18.57 8.53
N MET A 45 -3.17 19.77 9.11
CA MET A 45 -4.18 20.81 9.24
C MET A 45 -4.43 21.58 7.94
N LYS A 46 -3.41 21.79 7.12
CA LYS A 46 -3.51 22.44 5.81
C LYS A 46 -4.15 21.50 4.78
N GLY A 47 -3.82 20.24 4.83
CA GLY A 47 -4.00 19.24 3.79
C GLY A 47 -2.79 19.21 2.85
N GLU A 48 -2.27 18.01 2.60
CA GLU A 48 -1.13 17.80 1.71
C GLU A 48 -1.55 17.87 0.24
N THR A 49 -0.76 18.57 -0.58
CA THR A 49 -0.98 18.63 -2.02
C THR A 49 -0.31 17.44 -2.72
N PRO A 50 -0.74 17.08 -3.97
CA PRO A 50 -0.06 16.05 -4.78
C PRO A 50 1.43 16.32 -4.96
N VAL A 51 1.82 17.59 -5.14
CA VAL A 51 3.23 18.01 -5.30
C VAL A 51 4.04 17.73 -4.03
N GLU A 52 3.48 18.04 -2.86
CA GLU A 52 4.11 17.77 -1.57
C GLU A 52 4.24 16.26 -1.33
N ILE A 53 3.17 15.49 -1.56
CA ILE A 53 3.16 14.03 -1.40
C ILE A 53 4.22 13.38 -2.29
N GLU A 54 4.29 13.78 -3.56
CA GLU A 54 5.29 13.27 -4.51
C GLU A 54 6.71 13.57 -4.06
N ALA A 55 6.99 14.82 -3.69
CA ALA A 55 8.32 15.24 -3.26
C ALA A 55 8.77 14.50 -1.99
N PHE A 56 7.85 14.32 -1.04
CA PHE A 56 8.08 13.53 0.17
C PHE A 56 8.36 12.07 -0.16
N ALA A 57 7.56 11.45 -1.03
CA ALA A 57 7.76 10.06 -1.46
C ALA A 57 9.11 9.85 -2.15
N ARG A 58 9.50 10.74 -3.06
CA ARG A 58 10.80 10.69 -3.75
C ARG A 58 11.97 10.81 -2.76
N SER A 59 11.91 11.76 -1.83
CA SER A 59 12.94 11.96 -0.81
C SER A 59 13.08 10.76 0.13
N MET A 60 11.95 10.21 0.56
CA MET A 60 11.94 9.02 1.41
C MET A 60 12.47 7.77 0.68
N ARG A 61 12.12 7.58 -0.61
CA ARG A 61 12.70 6.50 -1.44
C ARG A 61 14.20 6.65 -1.62
N LYS A 62 14.69 7.88 -1.81
CA LYS A 62 16.14 8.17 -1.91
C LYS A 62 16.91 7.83 -0.63
N ALA A 63 16.25 7.96 0.52
CA ALA A 63 16.80 7.62 1.84
C ALA A 63 16.62 6.13 2.23
N ALA A 64 15.93 5.34 1.42
CA ALA A 64 15.74 3.92 1.63
C ALA A 64 16.97 3.10 1.22
N VAL A 65 17.03 1.86 1.68
CA VAL A 65 18.01 0.88 1.16
C VAL A 65 17.73 0.67 -0.32
N ALA A 66 18.77 0.79 -1.15
CA ALA A 66 18.63 0.68 -2.59
C ALA A 66 18.34 -0.77 -3.02
N TRP A 67 17.33 -0.97 -3.84
CA TRP A 67 17.12 -2.23 -4.53
C TRP A 67 18.15 -2.40 -5.66
N THR A 68 18.80 -3.55 -5.73
CA THR A 68 19.88 -3.83 -6.71
C THR A 68 19.43 -4.74 -7.85
N GLY A 69 18.33 -5.47 -7.66
CA GLY A 69 17.79 -6.38 -8.69
C GLY A 69 17.24 -5.64 -9.91
N ARG A 70 17.33 -6.28 -11.06
CA ARG A 70 16.76 -5.80 -12.33
C ARG A 70 15.73 -6.80 -12.82
N SER A 71 14.62 -6.32 -13.37
CA SER A 71 13.61 -7.15 -14.00
C SER A 71 13.03 -6.41 -15.19
N GLU A 72 12.89 -7.11 -16.30
CA GLU A 72 12.13 -6.66 -17.47
C GLU A 72 10.64 -6.97 -17.29
N ASP A 73 10.31 -7.92 -16.42
CA ASP A 73 8.95 -8.30 -16.10
C ASP A 73 8.24 -7.22 -15.29
N ALA A 74 6.92 -7.27 -15.32
CA ALA A 74 6.09 -6.48 -14.42
C ALA A 74 6.37 -6.88 -12.95
N ILE A 75 6.66 -5.89 -12.10
CA ILE A 75 6.75 -6.07 -10.65
C ILE A 75 5.55 -5.38 -10.01
N LEU A 76 4.80 -6.14 -9.21
CA LEU A 76 3.55 -5.72 -8.60
C LEU A 76 3.74 -5.39 -7.12
N ASP A 77 2.88 -4.49 -6.60
CA ASP A 77 2.73 -4.27 -5.16
C ASP A 77 1.25 -4.03 -4.82
N THR A 78 0.80 -4.58 -3.71
CA THR A 78 -0.57 -4.46 -3.18
C THR A 78 -0.61 -3.69 -1.86
N CYS A 79 0.37 -2.83 -1.61
CA CYS A 79 0.48 -2.09 -0.36
C CYS A 79 -0.48 -0.89 -0.33
N GLY A 80 -1.48 -0.92 0.55
CA GLY A 80 -2.35 0.23 0.88
C GLY A 80 -1.84 1.05 2.05
N THR A 81 -2.55 2.12 2.38
CA THR A 81 -2.24 3.00 3.52
C THR A 81 -2.54 2.35 4.87
N GLY A 82 -3.47 1.41 4.88
CA GLY A 82 -4.02 0.85 6.10
C GLY A 82 -4.81 1.86 6.94
N GLY A 83 -5.28 1.39 8.09
CA GLY A 83 -5.85 2.29 9.09
C GLY A 83 -7.35 2.56 8.94
N ASP A 84 -8.08 1.83 8.13
CA ASP A 84 -9.54 1.91 7.96
C ASP A 84 -10.33 1.37 9.16
N ARG A 85 -9.66 0.60 10.06
CA ARG A 85 -10.23 -0.02 11.26
C ARG A 85 -11.32 -1.07 10.97
N SER A 86 -11.35 -1.61 9.77
CA SER A 86 -12.34 -2.61 9.36
C SER A 86 -12.14 -3.97 10.01
N ASN A 87 -10.90 -4.27 10.45
CA ASN A 87 -10.48 -5.58 10.97
C ASN A 87 -10.80 -6.76 10.02
N THR A 88 -10.79 -6.52 8.72
CA THR A 88 -10.92 -7.58 7.72
C THR A 88 -9.71 -8.51 7.77
N ILE A 89 -9.84 -9.70 7.17
CA ILE A 89 -8.68 -10.53 6.85
C ILE A 89 -7.69 -9.71 6.02
N ASN A 90 -6.41 -10.09 6.03
CA ASN A 90 -5.35 -9.35 5.33
C ASN A 90 -5.46 -9.46 3.79
N LEU A 91 -6.51 -8.83 3.21
CA LEU A 91 -6.83 -8.91 1.78
C LEU A 91 -5.62 -8.60 0.91
N SER A 92 -4.92 -7.49 1.17
CA SER A 92 -3.76 -7.10 0.36
C SER A 92 -2.61 -8.11 0.40
N THR A 93 -2.39 -8.79 1.54
CA THR A 93 -1.34 -9.81 1.66
C THR A 93 -1.77 -11.11 0.97
N LEU A 94 -3.01 -11.53 1.15
CA LEU A 94 -3.55 -12.73 0.51
C LEU A 94 -3.64 -12.54 -1.02
N SER A 95 -4.05 -11.36 -1.51
CA SER A 95 -4.02 -11.03 -2.93
C SER A 95 -2.60 -11.06 -3.51
N ALA A 96 -1.58 -10.62 -2.74
CA ALA A 96 -0.18 -10.74 -3.15
C ALA A 96 0.24 -12.20 -3.36
N LEU A 97 -0.18 -13.10 -2.46
CA LEU A 97 0.10 -14.55 -2.58
C LEU A 97 -0.60 -15.15 -3.80
N VAL A 98 -1.85 -14.80 -4.06
CA VAL A 98 -2.60 -15.25 -5.25
C VAL A 98 -1.92 -14.79 -6.54
N LEU A 99 -1.52 -13.52 -6.63
CA LEU A 99 -0.81 -12.99 -7.79
C LEU A 99 0.53 -13.70 -8.01
N ALA A 100 1.26 -14.01 -6.94
CA ALA A 100 2.50 -14.78 -7.02
C ALA A 100 2.23 -16.23 -7.48
N SER A 101 1.18 -16.88 -6.99
CA SER A 101 0.75 -18.23 -7.44
C SER A 101 0.34 -18.25 -8.92
N ALA A 102 -0.16 -17.11 -9.44
CA ALA A 102 -0.41 -16.91 -10.86
C ALA A 102 0.87 -16.68 -11.70
N GLY A 103 2.05 -16.77 -11.09
CA GLY A 103 3.35 -16.59 -11.74
C GLY A 103 3.75 -15.12 -11.95
N LEU A 104 3.06 -14.14 -11.32
CA LEU A 104 3.38 -12.73 -11.40
C LEU A 104 4.36 -12.35 -10.29
N LYS A 105 5.35 -11.51 -10.60
CA LYS A 105 6.34 -11.05 -9.61
C LYS A 105 5.73 -9.99 -8.70
N VAL A 106 5.66 -10.27 -7.40
CA VAL A 106 5.13 -9.36 -6.38
C VAL A 106 6.23 -8.98 -5.39
N ALA A 107 6.60 -7.71 -5.37
CA ALA A 107 7.49 -7.12 -4.37
C ALA A 107 6.62 -6.37 -3.35
N LYS A 108 6.05 -7.10 -2.40
CA LYS A 108 5.10 -6.53 -1.44
C LYS A 108 5.82 -5.70 -0.38
N HIS A 109 5.56 -4.40 -0.35
CA HIS A 109 5.96 -3.55 0.76
C HIS A 109 4.97 -3.69 1.92
N GLY A 110 5.46 -3.76 3.14
CA GLY A 110 4.57 -3.91 4.28
C GLY A 110 5.25 -3.72 5.64
N ASN A 111 4.43 -3.67 6.68
CA ASN A 111 4.87 -3.42 8.05
C ASN A 111 4.07 -4.26 9.06
N ARG A 112 4.44 -4.18 10.33
CA ARG A 112 3.63 -4.66 11.45
C ARG A 112 2.40 -3.78 11.63
N ALA A 113 1.38 -4.31 12.29
CA ALA A 113 0.17 -3.57 12.60
C ALA A 113 0.48 -2.32 13.45
N VAL A 114 -0.18 -1.20 13.10
CA VAL A 114 -0.17 0.02 13.92
C VAL A 114 -1.58 0.29 14.47
N SER A 115 -2.61 0.04 13.67
CA SER A 115 -4.02 0.33 14.01
C SER A 115 -4.97 -0.84 13.74
N SER A 116 -4.56 -1.83 12.95
CA SER A 116 -5.32 -3.06 12.66
C SER A 116 -4.96 -4.19 13.63
N SER A 117 -5.77 -5.25 13.64
CA SER A 117 -5.51 -6.44 14.47
C SER A 117 -4.25 -7.21 14.03
N THR A 118 -3.91 -7.20 12.73
CA THR A 118 -2.78 -7.95 12.16
C THR A 118 -2.18 -7.20 10.99
N GLY A 119 -0.90 -6.86 11.05
CA GLY A 119 -0.16 -6.29 9.91
C GLY A 119 0.32 -7.39 8.95
N SER A 120 0.74 -6.98 7.75
CA SER A 120 1.26 -7.91 6.74
C SER A 120 2.48 -8.70 7.23
N ALA A 121 3.40 -8.05 7.94
CA ALA A 121 4.56 -8.71 8.54
C ALA A 121 4.16 -9.71 9.63
N ASP A 122 3.21 -9.32 10.50
CA ASP A 122 2.70 -10.20 11.56
C ASP A 122 2.06 -11.48 10.99
N LEU A 123 1.30 -11.33 9.89
CA LEU A 123 0.66 -12.46 9.21
C LEU A 123 1.69 -13.40 8.61
N LEU A 124 2.66 -12.88 7.86
CA LEU A 124 3.66 -13.70 7.19
C LEU A 124 4.53 -14.47 8.19
N GLU A 125 4.93 -13.83 9.30
CA GLU A 125 5.64 -14.53 10.39
C GLU A 125 4.80 -15.64 11.02
N ALA A 126 3.50 -15.40 11.23
CA ALA A 126 2.58 -16.39 11.75
C ALA A 126 2.35 -17.57 10.77
N LEU A 127 2.51 -17.35 9.48
CA LEU A 127 2.51 -18.39 8.44
C LEU A 127 3.87 -19.10 8.30
N GLY A 128 4.86 -18.76 9.14
CA GLY A 128 6.18 -19.39 9.16
C GLY A 128 7.22 -18.74 8.23
N ILE A 129 6.93 -17.59 7.64
CA ILE A 129 7.87 -16.87 6.76
C ILE A 129 8.79 -16.00 7.62
N SER A 130 10.09 -16.28 7.59
CA SER A 130 11.10 -15.49 8.30
C SER A 130 11.33 -14.15 7.59
N LEU A 131 11.27 -13.05 8.36
CA LEU A 131 11.58 -11.70 7.89
C LEU A 131 12.98 -11.23 8.31
N GLY A 132 13.82 -12.14 8.82
CA GLY A 132 15.12 -11.79 9.42
C GLY A 132 16.17 -11.27 8.42
N VAL A 133 16.21 -11.82 7.21
CA VAL A 133 17.18 -11.40 6.19
C VAL A 133 16.48 -10.52 5.16
N GLN A 134 16.87 -9.24 5.14
CA GLN A 134 16.29 -8.21 4.28
C GLN A 134 17.36 -7.59 3.35
N SER A 135 18.28 -8.41 2.81
CA SER A 135 19.24 -7.88 1.83
C SER A 135 18.60 -7.82 0.43
N PRO A 136 18.98 -6.81 -0.39
CA PRO A 136 18.48 -6.68 -1.76
C PRO A 136 18.68 -7.95 -2.60
N GLU A 137 19.83 -8.61 -2.46
CA GLU A 137 20.21 -9.81 -3.22
C GLU A 137 19.32 -11.01 -2.86
N VAL A 138 19.07 -11.23 -1.57
CA VAL A 138 18.22 -12.33 -1.09
C VAL A 138 16.78 -12.11 -1.54
N LEU A 139 16.24 -10.88 -1.42
CA LEU A 139 14.87 -10.61 -1.83
C LEU A 139 14.70 -10.62 -3.36
N ASP A 140 15.74 -10.25 -4.13
CA ASP A 140 15.71 -10.42 -5.58
C ASP A 140 15.69 -11.90 -5.98
N GLN A 141 16.47 -12.75 -5.30
CA GLN A 141 16.40 -14.20 -5.49
C GLN A 141 15.02 -14.76 -5.13
N CYS A 142 14.44 -14.36 -3.99
CA CYS A 142 13.07 -14.75 -3.62
C CYS A 142 12.09 -14.35 -4.72
N LEU A 143 12.13 -13.11 -5.19
CA LEU A 143 11.22 -12.60 -6.23
C LEU A 143 11.35 -13.42 -7.54
N ASN A 144 12.55 -13.81 -7.91
CA ASN A 144 12.77 -14.60 -9.13
C ASN A 144 12.36 -16.07 -8.97
N GLN A 145 12.61 -16.68 -7.83
CA GLN A 145 12.34 -18.10 -7.58
C GLN A 145 10.90 -18.39 -7.18
N THR A 146 10.36 -17.60 -6.23
CA THR A 146 9.03 -17.83 -5.65
C THR A 146 7.95 -16.85 -6.14
N LYS A 147 8.34 -15.91 -7.01
CA LYS A 147 7.46 -14.83 -7.51
C LYS A 147 7.01 -13.82 -6.46
N ILE A 148 7.45 -13.97 -5.21
CA ILE A 148 7.12 -13.01 -4.16
C ILE A 148 8.34 -12.66 -3.31
N ALA A 149 8.49 -11.37 -3.00
CA ALA A 149 9.41 -10.87 -1.99
C ALA A 149 8.68 -9.92 -1.05
N PHE A 150 8.92 -10.03 0.25
CA PHE A 150 8.33 -9.14 1.23
C PHE A 150 9.37 -8.14 1.73
N LEU A 151 9.16 -6.87 1.40
CA LEU A 151 10.02 -5.76 1.84
C LEU A 151 9.50 -5.22 3.16
N PHE A 152 10.14 -5.64 4.26
CA PHE A 152 9.77 -5.18 5.60
C PHE A 152 10.19 -3.73 5.81
N ALA A 153 9.22 -2.83 5.91
CA ALA A 153 9.45 -1.38 5.90
C ALA A 153 10.50 -0.89 6.91
N GLN A 154 10.57 -1.49 8.11
CA GLN A 154 11.56 -1.09 9.13
C GLN A 154 13.00 -1.38 8.71
N ALA A 155 13.23 -2.47 7.95
CA ALA A 155 14.56 -2.82 7.46
C ALA A 155 14.95 -1.96 6.24
N TRP A 156 13.98 -1.66 5.37
CA TRP A 156 14.23 -0.93 4.13
C TRP A 156 14.26 0.60 4.29
N HIS A 157 13.67 1.13 5.36
CA HIS A 157 13.65 2.57 5.64
C HIS A 157 14.32 2.91 7.00
N PRO A 158 15.62 2.69 7.17
CA PRO A 158 16.30 2.92 8.45
C PRO A 158 16.23 4.38 8.91
N ALA A 159 16.12 5.33 7.99
CA ALA A 159 15.92 6.76 8.28
C ALA A 159 14.65 7.07 9.06
N MET A 160 13.64 6.18 9.03
CA MET A 160 12.41 6.33 9.81
C MET A 160 12.63 6.33 11.32
N LYS A 161 13.81 5.94 11.81
CA LYS A 161 14.20 6.09 13.23
C LYS A 161 14.07 7.53 13.74
N HIS A 162 14.24 8.53 12.86
CA HIS A 162 14.11 9.95 13.21
C HIS A 162 12.67 10.44 13.23
N ALA A 163 11.79 9.91 12.38
CA ALA A 163 10.37 10.28 12.33
C ALA A 163 9.47 9.42 13.23
N GLY A 164 9.88 8.19 13.51
CA GLY A 164 9.08 7.20 14.26
C GLY A 164 8.64 7.65 15.65
N PRO A 165 9.55 8.17 16.51
CA PRO A 165 9.19 8.69 17.84
C PRO A 165 8.16 9.82 17.75
N VAL A 166 8.38 10.78 16.86
CA VAL A 166 7.48 11.93 16.64
C VAL A 166 6.09 11.46 16.22
N ARG A 167 5.99 10.53 15.25
CA ARG A 167 4.71 9.97 14.80
C ARG A 167 3.94 9.28 15.94
N ARG A 168 4.64 8.53 16.80
CA ARG A 168 4.01 7.89 17.97
C ARG A 168 3.51 8.93 18.98
N ALA A 169 4.29 9.97 19.23
CA ALA A 169 3.92 11.03 20.17
C ALA A 169 2.72 11.85 19.67
N LEU A 170 2.61 12.10 18.36
CA LEU A 170 1.49 12.80 17.77
C LEU A 170 0.17 12.04 17.86
N GLY A 171 0.19 10.70 17.70
CA GLY A 171 -0.99 9.86 17.88
C GLY A 171 -2.11 10.04 16.84
N PHE A 172 -1.93 10.87 15.82
CA PHE A 172 -2.87 11.07 14.71
C PHE A 172 -2.20 10.82 13.36
N ARG A 173 -3.01 10.76 12.29
CA ARG A 173 -2.51 10.53 10.93
C ARG A 173 -1.78 11.76 10.39
N THR A 174 -0.65 11.53 9.75
CA THR A 174 0.18 12.53 9.09
C THR A 174 0.47 12.07 7.66
N VAL A 175 1.16 12.88 6.86
CA VAL A 175 1.60 12.50 5.51
C VAL A 175 2.30 11.14 5.46
N PHE A 176 3.00 10.74 6.51
CA PHE A 176 3.64 9.41 6.58
C PHE A 176 2.67 8.22 6.46
N ASN A 177 1.37 8.43 6.73
CA ASN A 177 0.37 7.39 6.52
C ASN A 177 0.05 7.19 5.02
N LEU A 178 0.32 8.18 4.18
CA LEU A 178 0.18 8.08 2.72
C LEU A 178 1.46 7.57 2.05
N LEU A 179 2.63 7.81 2.67
CA LEU A 179 3.91 7.54 2.03
C LEU A 179 4.26 6.04 1.96
N GLY A 180 3.71 5.20 2.85
CA GLY A 180 3.99 3.76 2.89
C GLY A 180 3.91 3.10 1.50
N PRO A 181 2.76 3.12 0.83
CA PRO A 181 2.60 2.52 -0.50
C PRO A 181 3.38 3.25 -1.61
N LEU A 182 3.77 4.50 -1.41
CA LEU A 182 4.48 5.31 -2.41
C LEU A 182 6.00 5.14 -2.37
N THR A 183 6.52 4.47 -1.34
CA THR A 183 7.96 4.41 -1.04
C THR A 183 8.56 3.01 -1.14
N ASN A 184 7.87 2.05 -1.78
CA ASN A 184 8.43 0.73 -2.04
C ASN A 184 9.79 0.86 -2.75
N PRO A 185 10.89 0.30 -2.18
CA PRO A 185 12.22 0.40 -2.76
C PRO A 185 12.40 -0.39 -4.07
N ALA A 186 11.63 -1.47 -4.26
CA ALA A 186 11.67 -2.26 -5.49
C ALA A 186 11.18 -1.45 -6.70
N PRO A 187 11.62 -1.79 -7.92
CA PRO A 187 11.20 -1.10 -9.15
C PRO A 187 9.78 -1.52 -9.58
N VAL A 188 8.81 -1.30 -8.69
CA VAL A 188 7.40 -1.61 -8.91
C VAL A 188 6.87 -0.88 -10.13
N THR A 189 6.20 -1.60 -11.02
CA THR A 189 5.60 -1.08 -12.25
C THR A 189 4.07 -1.06 -12.19
N HIS A 190 3.48 -1.97 -11.42
CA HIS A 190 2.03 -2.12 -11.28
C HIS A 190 1.65 -2.10 -9.80
N GLN A 191 0.62 -1.34 -9.43
CA GLN A 191 0.31 -1.15 -8.02
C GLN A 191 -1.19 -1.02 -7.76
N LEU A 192 -1.70 -1.71 -6.72
CA LEU A 192 -3.02 -1.46 -6.13
C LEU A 192 -2.79 -0.81 -4.77
N VAL A 193 -3.35 0.38 -4.58
CA VAL A 193 -3.20 1.18 -3.36
C VAL A 193 -4.56 1.51 -2.80
N GLY A 194 -4.91 0.92 -1.67
CA GLY A 194 -6.04 1.38 -0.88
C GLY A 194 -5.70 2.62 -0.07
N VAL A 195 -6.60 3.59 -0.02
CA VAL A 195 -6.45 4.80 0.80
C VAL A 195 -7.55 4.90 1.86
N PHE A 196 -7.17 5.28 3.08
CA PHE A 196 -8.08 5.38 4.22
C PHE A 196 -9.12 6.51 4.12
N ASP A 197 -9.00 7.42 3.16
CA ASP A 197 -9.88 8.57 2.98
C ASP A 197 -9.96 8.90 1.48
N ALA A 198 -11.17 9.05 0.98
CA ALA A 198 -11.46 9.29 -0.44
C ALA A 198 -10.80 10.55 -1.01
N ARG A 199 -10.49 11.55 -0.18
CA ARG A 199 -9.79 12.78 -0.60
C ARG A 199 -8.39 12.52 -1.15
N PHE A 200 -7.79 11.36 -0.83
CA PHE A 200 -6.46 10.99 -1.28
C PHE A 200 -6.44 10.14 -2.56
N LEU A 201 -7.60 9.77 -3.10
CA LEU A 201 -7.68 8.98 -4.33
C LEU A 201 -6.91 9.65 -5.48
N GLU A 202 -7.29 10.87 -5.83
CA GLU A 202 -6.67 11.62 -6.92
C GLU A 202 -5.22 12.03 -6.62
N PRO A 203 -4.88 12.60 -5.44
CA PRO A 203 -3.50 12.95 -5.10
C PRO A 203 -2.52 11.77 -5.16
N VAL A 204 -2.93 10.60 -4.68
CA VAL A 204 -2.10 9.40 -4.72
C VAL A 204 -1.98 8.87 -6.15
N ALA A 205 -3.06 8.89 -6.95
CA ALA A 205 -3.01 8.48 -8.35
C ALA A 205 -2.07 9.38 -9.18
N ALA A 206 -2.16 10.69 -9.02
CA ALA A 206 -1.24 11.64 -9.65
C ALA A 206 0.21 11.37 -9.25
N THR A 207 0.47 11.10 -7.97
CA THR A 207 1.81 10.75 -7.49
C THR A 207 2.31 9.44 -8.13
N LEU A 208 1.47 8.41 -8.23
CA LEU A 208 1.85 7.13 -8.86
C LEU A 208 2.17 7.29 -10.36
N LEU A 209 1.41 8.15 -11.07
CA LEU A 209 1.71 8.52 -12.45
C LEU A 209 3.10 9.14 -12.55
N HIS A 210 3.41 10.15 -11.74
CA HIS A 210 4.70 10.85 -11.75
C HIS A 210 5.85 9.96 -11.24
N LEU A 211 5.57 8.95 -10.41
CA LEU A 211 6.54 7.92 -10.03
C LEU A 211 6.79 6.88 -11.15
N GLY A 212 6.12 7.01 -12.30
CA GLY A 212 6.33 6.19 -13.48
C GLY A 212 5.69 4.80 -13.42
N ARG A 213 4.58 4.62 -12.69
CA ARG A 213 3.84 3.37 -12.73
C ARG A 213 3.23 3.16 -14.11
N LYS A 214 3.41 1.95 -14.68
CA LYS A 214 2.81 1.57 -15.97
C LYS A 214 1.30 1.38 -15.85
N ALA A 215 0.86 0.74 -14.75
CA ALA A 215 -0.53 0.68 -14.36
C ALA A 215 -0.64 0.75 -12.84
N ALA A 216 -1.58 1.54 -12.34
CA ALA A 216 -1.90 1.56 -10.91
C ALA A 216 -3.38 1.85 -10.69
N TYR A 217 -3.88 1.38 -9.56
CA TYR A 217 -5.24 1.63 -9.11
C TYR A 217 -5.18 2.16 -7.68
N VAL A 218 -5.82 3.28 -7.43
CA VAL A 218 -6.01 3.82 -6.09
C VAL A 218 -7.47 3.67 -5.74
N VAL A 219 -7.78 3.01 -4.63
CA VAL A 219 -9.14 2.60 -4.29
C VAL A 219 -9.56 3.08 -2.90
N HIS A 220 -10.85 3.35 -2.74
CA HIS A 220 -11.50 3.61 -1.47
C HIS A 220 -12.98 3.22 -1.58
N ALA A 221 -13.44 2.33 -0.72
CA ALA A 221 -14.82 1.87 -0.75
C ALA A 221 -15.77 2.84 -0.04
N GLU A 222 -17.03 2.89 -0.47
CA GLU A 222 -18.07 3.75 0.10
C GLU A 222 -18.36 3.44 1.58
N ASN A 223 -18.09 2.22 2.03
CA ASN A 223 -18.18 1.82 3.44
C ASN A 223 -16.92 2.12 4.26
N GLY A 224 -15.93 2.83 3.69
CA GLY A 224 -14.72 3.28 4.36
C GLY A 224 -13.54 2.30 4.31
N LEU A 225 -13.71 1.12 3.67
CA LEU A 225 -12.63 0.15 3.50
C LEU A 225 -11.55 0.73 2.55
N ASP A 226 -10.28 0.56 2.89
CA ASP A 226 -9.14 0.94 2.04
C ASP A 226 -8.73 -0.19 1.06
N GLU A 227 -9.71 -0.96 0.60
CA GLU A 227 -9.57 -2.06 -0.36
C GLU A 227 -10.83 -2.16 -1.23
N ILE A 228 -10.88 -3.06 -2.21
CA ILE A 228 -12.08 -3.30 -3.02
C ILE A 228 -13.08 -4.06 -2.15
N SER A 229 -14.23 -3.42 -1.90
CA SER A 229 -15.23 -3.91 -0.98
C SER A 229 -16.18 -4.94 -1.62
N PRO A 230 -16.50 -6.02 -0.91
CA PRO A 230 -17.58 -6.93 -1.31
C PRO A 230 -18.98 -6.39 -1.01
N ALA A 231 -19.08 -5.29 -0.24
CA ALA A 231 -20.34 -4.79 0.31
C ALA A 231 -20.67 -3.39 -0.24
N GLY A 232 -20.69 -3.22 -1.57
CA GLY A 232 -21.06 -1.97 -2.21
C GLY A 232 -20.01 -1.40 -3.14
N GLY A 233 -20.16 -0.11 -3.47
CA GLY A 233 -19.30 0.58 -4.42
C GLY A 233 -17.89 0.82 -3.88
N THR A 234 -16.90 0.70 -4.76
CA THR A 234 -15.51 1.08 -4.51
C THR A 234 -15.09 2.09 -5.55
N ARG A 235 -14.85 3.31 -5.13
CA ARG A 235 -14.31 4.37 -6.02
C ARG A 235 -12.87 4.06 -6.33
N TYR A 236 -12.48 4.25 -7.59
CA TYR A 236 -11.10 4.09 -8.02
C TYR A 236 -10.60 5.23 -8.89
N PHE A 237 -9.29 5.43 -8.86
CA PHE A 237 -8.52 6.18 -9.86
C PHE A 237 -7.53 5.20 -10.49
N ARG A 238 -7.59 5.07 -11.81
CA ARG A 238 -6.71 4.21 -12.61
C ARG A 238 -5.63 5.06 -13.28
N VAL A 239 -4.40 4.70 -13.05
CA VAL A 239 -3.23 5.21 -13.81
C VAL A 239 -2.88 4.17 -14.85
N GLN A 240 -2.94 4.55 -16.10
CA GLN A 240 -2.52 3.69 -17.21
C GLN A 240 -2.20 4.53 -18.44
N ASP A 241 -1.18 4.16 -19.21
CA ASP A 241 -0.78 4.81 -20.46
C ASP A 241 -0.59 6.34 -20.33
N GLY A 242 -0.02 6.77 -19.20
CA GLY A 242 0.22 8.20 -18.93
C GLY A 242 -1.01 9.03 -18.59
N LYS A 243 -2.17 8.38 -18.33
CA LYS A 243 -3.44 9.03 -18.01
C LYS A 243 -3.95 8.58 -16.65
N VAL A 244 -4.79 9.43 -16.08
CA VAL A 244 -5.57 9.12 -14.88
C VAL A 244 -7.04 9.14 -15.23
N GLU A 245 -7.74 8.06 -14.95
CA GLU A 245 -9.19 7.91 -15.13
C GLU A 245 -9.82 7.49 -13.82
N SER A 246 -11.08 7.85 -13.58
CA SER A 246 -11.80 7.48 -12.36
C SER A 246 -13.11 6.76 -12.67
N GLY A 247 -13.55 5.98 -11.71
CA GLY A 247 -14.82 5.27 -11.80
C GLY A 247 -15.21 4.66 -10.45
N THR A 248 -16.21 3.80 -10.51
CA THR A 248 -16.66 3.03 -9.35
C THR A 248 -16.86 1.58 -9.78
N TRP A 249 -16.30 0.66 -9.03
CA TRP A 249 -16.53 -0.78 -9.17
C TRP A 249 -17.55 -1.25 -8.16
N LYS A 250 -18.27 -2.30 -8.56
CA LYS A 250 -19.13 -3.12 -7.69
C LYS A 250 -18.68 -4.58 -7.77
N PRO A 251 -19.04 -5.44 -6.82
CA PRO A 251 -18.69 -6.86 -6.87
C PRO A 251 -19.10 -7.54 -8.18
N GLU A 252 -20.21 -7.12 -8.78
CA GLU A 252 -20.74 -7.65 -10.05
C GLU A 252 -19.83 -7.39 -11.26
N ASP A 253 -18.98 -6.34 -11.20
CA ASP A 253 -17.97 -6.04 -12.22
C ASP A 253 -16.86 -7.08 -12.24
N PHE A 254 -16.67 -7.79 -11.13
CA PHE A 254 -15.73 -8.90 -10.96
C PHE A 254 -16.40 -10.28 -11.12
N GLY A 255 -17.73 -10.33 -11.36
CA GLY A 255 -18.47 -11.57 -11.50
C GLY A 255 -19.01 -12.15 -10.19
N PHE A 256 -18.93 -11.43 -9.08
CA PHE A 256 -19.43 -11.86 -7.77
C PHE A 256 -20.69 -11.10 -7.39
N SER A 257 -21.55 -11.73 -6.59
CA SER A 257 -22.64 -11.02 -5.92
C SER A 257 -22.14 -10.27 -4.71
N SER A 258 -22.78 -9.15 -4.38
CA SER A 258 -22.47 -8.42 -3.13
C SER A 258 -22.79 -9.27 -1.90
N PHE A 259 -21.95 -9.17 -0.87
CA PHE A 259 -22.16 -9.80 0.44
C PHE A 259 -21.69 -8.88 1.57
N PRO A 260 -22.18 -9.09 2.81
CA PRO A 260 -21.87 -8.21 3.94
C PRO A 260 -20.38 -8.29 4.32
N LEU A 261 -19.80 -7.15 4.67
CA LEU A 261 -18.38 -7.04 5.09
C LEU A 261 -18.06 -7.96 6.28
N SER A 262 -19.04 -8.23 7.16
CA SER A 262 -18.89 -9.12 8.30
C SER A 262 -18.43 -10.54 7.95
N ALA A 263 -18.66 -11.00 6.72
CA ALA A 263 -18.19 -12.30 6.24
C ALA A 263 -16.66 -12.41 6.22
N ILE A 264 -15.97 -11.29 6.06
CA ILE A 264 -14.49 -11.24 5.98
C ILE A 264 -13.83 -10.52 7.17
N VAL A 265 -14.58 -10.14 8.20
CA VAL A 265 -14.04 -9.53 9.42
C VAL A 265 -13.48 -10.60 10.36
N ALA A 266 -12.24 -10.42 10.82
CA ALA A 266 -11.62 -11.25 11.84
C ALA A 266 -11.73 -10.57 13.21
N LYS A 267 -12.24 -11.28 14.21
CA LYS A 267 -12.49 -10.73 15.55
C LYS A 267 -11.22 -10.28 16.29
N ASP A 268 -10.11 -10.94 16.02
CA ASP A 268 -8.81 -10.70 16.64
C ASP A 268 -7.65 -11.21 15.76
N LYS A 269 -6.42 -11.00 16.22
CA LYS A 269 -5.20 -11.43 15.51
C LYS A 269 -5.16 -12.96 15.31
N ALA A 270 -5.54 -13.75 16.31
CA ALA A 270 -5.50 -15.20 16.19
C ALA A 270 -6.47 -15.70 15.12
N ALA A 271 -7.71 -15.19 15.14
CA ALA A 271 -8.71 -15.50 14.11
C ALA A 271 -8.25 -15.08 12.71
N SER A 272 -7.60 -13.92 12.57
CA SER A 272 -7.05 -13.48 11.28
C SER A 272 -5.98 -14.43 10.74
N VAL A 273 -5.10 -14.93 11.62
CA VAL A 273 -4.05 -15.89 11.25
C VAL A 273 -4.64 -17.25 10.90
N ASP A 274 -5.59 -17.74 11.69
CA ASP A 274 -6.22 -19.05 11.44
C ASP A 274 -6.99 -19.05 10.12
N ARG A 275 -7.74 -17.97 9.84
CA ARG A 275 -8.42 -17.81 8.54
C ARG A 275 -7.43 -17.75 7.38
N ALA A 276 -6.34 -17.02 7.52
CA ALA A 276 -5.31 -16.96 6.49
C ALA A 276 -4.67 -18.33 6.24
N ARG A 277 -4.42 -19.13 7.29
CA ARG A 277 -3.93 -20.51 7.14
C ARG A 277 -4.93 -21.39 6.38
N ALA A 278 -6.22 -21.29 6.72
CA ALA A 278 -7.26 -22.02 6.01
C ALA A 278 -7.28 -21.63 4.52
N ILE A 279 -7.26 -20.32 4.22
CA ILE A 279 -7.28 -19.80 2.85
C ILE A 279 -6.08 -20.32 2.04
N VAL A 280 -4.85 -20.20 2.55
CA VAL A 280 -3.65 -20.67 1.81
C VAL A 280 -3.57 -22.20 1.70
N SER A 281 -4.41 -22.94 2.44
CA SER A 281 -4.56 -24.40 2.36
C SER A 281 -5.74 -24.81 1.49
N GLY A 282 -6.39 -23.91 0.76
CA GLY A 282 -7.56 -24.19 -0.08
C GLY A 282 -8.86 -24.45 0.72
N GLN A 283 -8.94 -23.93 1.95
CA GLN A 283 -10.10 -24.08 2.86
C GLN A 283 -10.75 -22.73 3.20
N GLY A 284 -10.52 -21.70 2.39
CA GLY A 284 -11.19 -20.42 2.49
C GLY A 284 -12.69 -20.52 2.21
N THR A 285 -13.51 -19.65 2.83
CA THR A 285 -14.92 -19.57 2.45
C THR A 285 -15.09 -18.93 1.08
N GLN A 286 -16.27 -19.11 0.48
CA GLN A 286 -16.57 -18.50 -0.81
C GLN A 286 -16.44 -16.97 -0.77
N GLU A 287 -16.88 -16.33 0.33
CA GLU A 287 -16.80 -14.89 0.52
C GLU A 287 -15.36 -14.41 0.68
N GLU A 288 -14.52 -15.15 1.39
CA GLU A 288 -13.09 -14.84 1.53
C GLU A 288 -12.38 -14.92 0.18
N ASN A 289 -12.60 -16.00 -0.56
CA ASN A 289 -12.01 -16.22 -1.87
C ASN A 289 -12.46 -15.14 -2.86
N ALA A 290 -13.75 -14.80 -2.88
CA ALA A 290 -14.29 -13.71 -3.70
C ALA A 290 -13.64 -12.35 -3.35
N ALA A 291 -13.55 -12.00 -2.06
CA ALA A 291 -12.95 -10.73 -1.64
C ALA A 291 -11.46 -10.63 -2.03
N ILE A 292 -10.70 -11.71 -1.86
CA ILE A 292 -9.28 -11.76 -2.24
C ILE A 292 -9.15 -11.65 -3.76
N SER A 293 -9.98 -12.37 -4.51
CA SER A 293 -9.96 -12.38 -5.98
C SER A 293 -10.29 -11.01 -6.56
N MET A 294 -11.28 -10.29 -6.01
CA MET A 294 -11.58 -8.91 -6.40
C MET A 294 -10.37 -7.99 -6.19
N ASN A 295 -9.64 -8.15 -5.09
CA ASN A 295 -8.47 -7.30 -4.80
C ASN A 295 -7.21 -7.71 -5.58
N ALA A 296 -7.11 -8.92 -6.10
CA ALA A 296 -6.05 -9.35 -7.00
C ALA A 296 -6.32 -8.99 -8.47
N ALA A 297 -7.59 -9.04 -8.88
CA ALA A 297 -8.02 -8.94 -10.27
C ALA A 297 -7.52 -7.72 -11.04
N PRO A 298 -7.52 -6.47 -10.52
CA PRO A 298 -7.08 -5.31 -11.27
C PRO A 298 -5.62 -5.43 -11.73
N LEU A 299 -4.74 -5.93 -10.86
CA LEU A 299 -3.33 -6.12 -11.20
C LEU A 299 -3.13 -7.31 -12.15
N TYR A 300 -3.85 -8.39 -11.93
CA TYR A 300 -3.84 -9.53 -12.85
C TYR A 300 -4.30 -9.10 -14.26
N ALA A 301 -5.43 -8.40 -14.35
CA ALA A 301 -6.00 -7.88 -15.60
C ALA A 301 -5.01 -6.97 -16.34
N ALA A 302 -4.38 -6.03 -15.61
CA ALA A 302 -3.42 -5.09 -16.19
C ALA A 302 -2.18 -5.78 -16.79
N VAL A 303 -1.70 -6.87 -16.17
CA VAL A 303 -0.51 -7.59 -16.69
C VAL A 303 -0.88 -8.58 -17.79
N ARG A 304 -2.03 -9.25 -17.68
CA ARG A 304 -2.46 -10.30 -18.62
C ARG A 304 -3.26 -9.78 -19.81
N GLY A 305 -3.74 -8.53 -19.77
CA GLY A 305 -4.55 -7.94 -20.84
C GLY A 305 -5.95 -8.54 -20.96
N VAL A 306 -6.55 -8.94 -19.83
CA VAL A 306 -7.90 -9.52 -19.76
C VAL A 306 -8.85 -8.59 -19.01
N ASP A 307 -10.17 -8.83 -19.11
CA ASP A 307 -11.18 -8.09 -18.33
C ASP A 307 -11.19 -8.51 -16.85
N LEU A 308 -11.87 -7.71 -16.01
CA LEU A 308 -11.90 -7.92 -14.55
C LEU A 308 -12.57 -9.22 -14.13
N LYS A 309 -13.64 -9.66 -14.82
CA LYS A 309 -14.34 -10.93 -14.50
C LYS A 309 -13.45 -12.13 -14.78
N THR A 310 -12.82 -12.11 -15.95
CA THR A 310 -11.84 -13.15 -16.33
C THR A 310 -10.68 -13.18 -15.34
N ALA A 311 -10.15 -12.01 -14.96
CA ALA A 311 -9.06 -11.91 -13.99
C ALA A 311 -9.47 -12.43 -12.60
N ALA A 312 -10.65 -12.05 -12.12
CA ALA A 312 -11.15 -12.47 -10.82
C ALA A 312 -11.41 -13.99 -10.77
N GLY A 313 -12.03 -14.54 -11.81
CA GLY A 313 -12.21 -16.00 -11.92
C GLY A 313 -10.90 -16.77 -11.96
N ALA A 314 -9.87 -16.24 -12.67
CA ALA A 314 -8.54 -16.85 -12.68
C ALA A 314 -7.86 -16.80 -11.30
N CYS A 315 -8.03 -15.71 -10.55
CA CYS A 315 -7.52 -15.58 -9.18
C CYS A 315 -8.25 -16.52 -8.20
N GLU A 316 -9.57 -16.66 -8.33
CA GLU A 316 -10.36 -17.55 -7.48
C GLU A 316 -9.96 -19.03 -7.62
N GLN A 317 -9.60 -19.46 -8.84
CA GLN A 317 -9.12 -20.83 -9.09
C GLN A 317 -7.80 -21.17 -8.41
N LEU A 318 -7.08 -20.20 -7.87
CA LEU A 318 -5.80 -20.36 -7.17
C LEU A 318 -5.96 -20.41 -5.65
N LEU A 319 -7.16 -20.23 -5.14
CA LEU A 319 -7.55 -20.27 -3.74
C LEU A 319 -8.25 -21.58 -3.38
#